data_2a020b4cffd18672d12b27479ff31f5f
#
_entry.id   2a020b4cffd18672d12b27479ff31f5f
#
_cell.length_a   1.000
_cell.length_b   1.000
_cell.length_c   1.000
_cell.angle_alpha   90.00
_cell.angle_beta   90.00
_cell.angle_gamma   90.00
#
_symmetry.space_group_name_H-M   'P 1'
#
loop_
_entity.id
_entity.type
_entity.pdbx_description
1 polymer ?
#
loop_
_entity_poly.entity_id
_entity_poly.type
_entity_poly.pdbx_seq_one_letter_code
_entity_poly.pdbx_strand_id
1 'polypeptide(L)'
;GNVTMPWGSTPKGWVKFMEERPYFSGSFMWTGFDYHGETNPFYHSNVSSSFGTIDICGMEKPPFYYYKSWWTDGVVLKLTPHWNFRKGDKVTVAVFTNCEEITLLLNGKKIETRKIEKYDQALFTLDFEPGVLEVVGTKNGNTYTDKLETSGKTSSVTVTEIEPITKSGDIAIYE
;
A
#
# COMPACT_ATOMS: atom_id res chain seq x y z
N GLY A 1 1.75 -8.97 -6.85
CA GLY A 1 3.11 -9.48 -6.68
C GLY A 1 4.10 -8.35 -6.90
N ASN A 2 5.18 -8.33 -6.12
CA ASN A 2 6.25 -7.33 -6.30
C ASN A 2 6.98 -7.61 -7.62
N VAL A 3 6.60 -6.90 -8.66
CA VAL A 3 7.37 -6.91 -9.91
C VAL A 3 8.50 -5.91 -9.70
N THR A 4 9.71 -6.40 -9.58
CA THR A 4 10.91 -5.57 -9.61
C THR A 4 11.53 -5.66 -11.00
N MET A 5 11.95 -4.52 -11.52
CA MET A 5 12.75 -4.49 -12.73
C MET A 5 14.10 -5.20 -12.45
N PRO A 6 14.76 -5.80 -13.47
CA PRO A 6 16.03 -6.52 -13.28
C PRO A 6 17.13 -5.70 -12.61
N TRP A 7 17.06 -4.38 -12.74
CA TRP A 7 18.00 -3.41 -12.12
C TRP A 7 17.47 -2.77 -10.85
N GLY A 8 16.29 -3.18 -10.39
CA GLY A 8 15.63 -2.61 -9.22
C GLY A 8 15.71 -3.53 -8.00
N SER A 9 15.34 -2.99 -6.86
CA SER A 9 15.21 -3.73 -5.60
C SER A 9 13.83 -3.50 -5.01
N THR A 10 13.37 -4.45 -4.18
CA THR A 10 12.19 -4.20 -3.37
C THR A 10 12.51 -3.17 -2.29
N PRO A 11 11.54 -2.33 -1.86
CA PRO A 11 11.75 -1.40 -0.75
C PRO A 11 12.37 -2.06 0.48
N LYS A 12 11.84 -3.20 0.91
CA LYS A 12 12.36 -3.98 2.03
C LYS A 12 13.81 -4.43 1.82
N GLY A 13 14.12 -4.95 0.65
CA GLY A 13 15.49 -5.41 0.33
C GLY A 13 16.49 -4.27 0.40
N TRP A 14 16.13 -3.12 -0.17
CA TRP A 14 17.00 -1.95 -0.18
C TRP A 14 17.21 -1.35 1.21
N VAL A 15 16.14 -1.17 1.99
CA VAL A 15 16.24 -0.61 3.35
C VAL A 15 17.09 -1.51 4.25
N LYS A 16 16.89 -2.83 4.21
CA LYS A 16 17.73 -3.78 4.96
C LYS A 16 19.18 -3.74 4.52
N PHE A 17 19.44 -3.66 3.21
CA PHE A 17 20.80 -3.52 2.67
C PHE A 17 21.51 -2.28 3.22
N MET A 18 20.80 -1.14 3.31
CA MET A 18 21.35 0.10 3.85
C MET A 18 21.63 0.00 5.37
N GLU A 19 20.70 -0.57 6.11
CA GLU A 19 20.80 -0.72 7.57
C GLU A 19 22.02 -1.56 7.99
N GLU A 20 22.33 -2.60 7.20
CA GLU A 20 23.48 -3.46 7.44
C GLU A 20 24.83 -2.80 7.11
N ARG A 21 24.81 -1.60 6.53
CA ARG A 21 26.01 -0.91 6.00
C ARG A 21 26.09 0.54 6.46
N PRO A 22 26.47 0.78 7.73
CA PRO A 22 26.40 2.13 8.34
C PRO A 22 27.36 3.15 7.70
N TYR A 23 28.20 2.74 6.76
CA TYR A 23 29.03 3.64 5.96
C TYR A 23 28.27 4.32 4.81
N PHE A 24 27.05 3.88 4.49
CA PHE A 24 26.18 4.61 3.57
C PHE A 24 25.50 5.78 4.29
N SER A 25 25.62 6.97 3.72
CA SER A 25 24.96 8.17 4.26
C SER A 25 23.46 8.23 3.96
N GLY A 26 22.99 7.44 3.00
CA GLY A 26 21.58 7.40 2.58
C GLY A 26 21.45 7.00 1.12
N SER A 27 20.21 7.07 0.62
CA SER A 27 19.89 6.78 -0.77
C SER A 27 18.68 7.57 -1.22
N PHE A 28 18.45 7.57 -2.52
CA PHE A 28 17.27 8.17 -3.12
C PHE A 28 16.39 7.08 -3.73
N MET A 29 15.12 7.10 -3.39
CA MET A 29 14.13 6.23 -4.01
C MET A 29 13.69 6.85 -5.33
N TRP A 30 13.66 6.04 -6.39
CA TRP A 30 13.07 6.40 -7.65
C TRP A 30 11.72 5.71 -7.81
N THR A 31 10.58 6.40 -7.69
CA THR A 31 10.40 7.82 -7.51
C THR A 31 9.22 8.08 -6.57
N GLY A 32 9.07 9.32 -6.09
CA GLY A 32 7.94 9.73 -5.25
C GLY A 32 6.61 9.63 -6.00
N PHE A 33 6.53 10.19 -7.19
CA PHE A 33 5.33 10.26 -8.01
C PHE A 33 5.53 9.55 -9.34
N ASP A 34 4.44 8.98 -9.87
CA ASP A 34 4.39 8.63 -11.28
C ASP A 34 4.43 9.92 -12.12
N TYR A 35 4.94 9.82 -13.34
CA TYR A 35 5.10 10.95 -14.24
C TYR A 35 4.81 10.54 -15.69
N HIS A 36 4.48 11.48 -16.53
CA HIS A 36 4.25 11.25 -17.96
C HIS A 36 5.52 10.78 -18.67
N GLY A 37 5.34 9.84 -19.59
CA GLY A 37 6.43 9.16 -20.29
C GLY A 37 6.95 7.95 -19.51
N GLU A 38 8.02 7.33 -20.03
CA GLU A 38 8.69 6.17 -19.42
C GLU A 38 7.74 5.05 -18.99
N THR A 39 6.97 4.57 -19.95
CA THR A 39 5.81 3.69 -19.75
C THR A 39 6.15 2.24 -19.37
N ASN A 40 7.42 1.92 -19.10
CA ASN A 40 7.85 0.61 -18.64
C ASN A 40 7.12 0.17 -17.35
N PRO A 41 6.73 -1.11 -17.22
CA PRO A 41 6.87 -2.21 -18.19
C PRO A 41 5.71 -2.35 -19.18
N PHE A 42 4.76 -1.44 -19.19
CA PHE A 42 3.46 -1.60 -19.87
C PHE A 42 3.42 -1.06 -21.31
N TYR A 43 4.42 -0.37 -21.76
CA TYR A 43 4.63 0.15 -23.13
C TYR A 43 3.38 0.75 -23.79
N HIS A 44 2.80 0.07 -24.77
CA HIS A 44 1.74 0.59 -25.62
C HIS A 44 0.46 0.89 -24.84
N SER A 45 -0.19 2.00 -25.18
CA SER A 45 -1.38 2.60 -24.56
C SER A 45 -1.20 3.17 -23.15
N ASN A 46 -0.08 2.93 -22.49
CA ASN A 46 0.25 3.59 -21.25
C ASN A 46 0.99 4.90 -21.53
N VAL A 47 0.67 5.94 -20.79
CA VAL A 47 1.24 7.30 -20.99
C VAL A 47 2.10 7.77 -19.82
N SER A 48 2.13 7.00 -18.74
CA SER A 48 2.87 7.36 -17.52
C SER A 48 3.77 6.22 -17.02
N SER A 49 4.75 6.59 -16.22
CA SER A 49 5.53 5.64 -15.43
C SER A 49 4.66 4.94 -14.38
N SER A 50 5.17 3.83 -13.83
CA SER A 50 4.53 3.09 -12.73
C SER A 50 5.45 2.97 -11.51
N PHE A 51 6.54 3.71 -11.48
CA PHE A 51 7.60 3.59 -10.48
C PHE A 51 7.30 4.37 -9.20
N GLY A 52 6.41 5.37 -9.28
CA GLY A 52 6.06 6.21 -8.15
C GLY A 52 5.45 5.44 -7.00
N THR A 53 5.63 5.95 -5.80
CA THR A 53 4.88 5.49 -4.61
C THR A 53 3.51 6.15 -4.53
N ILE A 54 3.34 7.25 -5.25
CA ILE A 54 2.08 7.98 -5.45
C ILE A 54 1.83 8.03 -6.97
N ASP A 55 0.60 7.83 -7.40
CA ASP A 55 0.27 7.90 -8.81
C ASP A 55 0.14 9.34 -9.33
N ILE A 56 -0.11 9.51 -10.64
CA ILE A 56 -0.24 10.84 -11.27
C ILE A 56 -1.44 11.65 -10.79
N CYS A 57 -2.40 11.00 -10.13
CA CYS A 57 -3.59 11.64 -9.53
C CYS A 57 -3.41 11.96 -8.04
N GLY A 58 -2.22 11.69 -7.48
CA GLY A 58 -1.95 11.90 -6.06
C GLY A 58 -2.38 10.76 -5.15
N MET A 59 -2.81 9.62 -5.70
CA MET A 59 -3.25 8.47 -4.92
C MET A 59 -2.06 7.66 -4.40
N GLU A 60 -2.05 7.39 -3.11
CA GLU A 60 -0.99 6.63 -2.44
C GLU A 60 -1.03 5.14 -2.84
N LYS A 61 0.09 4.61 -3.34
CA LYS A 61 0.25 3.20 -3.69
C LYS A 61 0.83 2.39 -2.52
N PRO A 62 0.73 1.05 -2.51
CA PRO A 62 1.25 0.23 -1.41
C PRO A 62 2.69 0.51 -0.98
N PRO A 63 3.67 0.79 -1.88
CA PRO A 63 5.03 1.15 -1.47
C PRO A 63 5.12 2.43 -0.65
N PHE A 64 4.21 3.39 -0.82
CA PHE A 64 4.13 4.60 -0.01
C PHE A 64 4.00 4.26 1.47
N TYR A 65 3.09 3.35 1.81
CA TYR A 65 2.87 2.95 3.21
C TYR A 65 4.05 2.17 3.80
N TYR A 66 4.80 1.44 2.96
CA TYR A 66 6.04 0.81 3.42
C TYR A 66 7.05 1.86 3.87
N TYR A 67 7.36 2.85 3.03
CA TYR A 67 8.29 3.93 3.40
C TYR A 67 7.77 4.76 4.57
N LYS A 68 6.49 5.12 4.56
CA LYS A 68 5.86 5.85 5.66
C LYS A 68 6.01 5.12 6.99
N SER A 69 5.88 3.78 7.01
CA SER A 69 6.04 2.97 8.23
C SER A 69 7.43 3.13 8.87
N TRP A 70 8.46 3.34 8.06
CA TRP A 70 9.85 3.33 8.54
C TRP A 70 10.53 4.68 8.53
N TRP A 71 9.93 5.67 7.89
CA TRP A 71 10.48 7.02 7.79
C TRP A 71 9.74 8.05 8.66
N THR A 72 8.68 7.65 9.34
CA THR A 72 7.93 8.54 10.24
C THR A 72 7.77 7.94 11.63
N ASP A 73 7.71 8.81 12.65
CA ASP A 73 7.47 8.39 14.04
C ASP A 73 5.99 8.13 14.31
N GLY A 74 5.10 8.71 13.51
CA GLY A 74 3.67 8.52 13.59
C GLY A 74 3.27 7.05 13.39
N VAL A 75 2.11 6.68 13.93
CA VAL A 75 1.61 5.32 13.75
C VAL A 75 1.16 5.12 12.30
N VAL A 76 1.64 4.05 11.72
CA VAL A 76 1.20 3.56 10.42
C VAL A 76 0.65 2.16 10.60
N LEU A 77 -0.57 1.94 10.14
CA LEU A 77 -1.21 0.63 10.06
C LEU A 77 -2.12 0.64 8.85
N LYS A 78 -1.75 -0.09 7.79
CA LYS A 78 -2.47 -0.07 6.52
C LYS A 78 -2.62 -1.44 5.91
N LEU A 79 -3.86 -1.86 5.70
CA LEU A 79 -4.24 -3.03 4.91
C LEU A 79 -4.29 -2.69 3.42
N THR A 80 -3.81 -3.58 2.58
CA THR A 80 -3.88 -3.49 1.11
C THR A 80 -4.08 -4.89 0.49
N PRO A 81 -4.62 -4.99 -0.76
CA PRO A 81 -5.07 -3.92 -1.64
C PRO A 81 -6.50 -3.45 -1.35
N HIS A 82 -7.49 -4.27 -1.49
CA HIS A 82 -8.93 -4.10 -1.22
C HIS A 82 -9.50 -5.45 -0.80
N TRP A 83 -10.78 -5.50 -0.39
CA TRP A 83 -11.42 -6.75 -0.01
C TRP A 83 -12.68 -7.02 -0.86
N ASN A 84 -12.49 -6.96 -2.21
CA ASN A 84 -13.52 -7.23 -3.23
C ASN A 84 -12.94 -8.20 -4.28
N PHE A 85 -13.16 -9.50 -4.07
CA PHE A 85 -12.68 -10.57 -4.94
C PHE A 85 -13.82 -11.55 -5.22
N ARG A 86 -13.54 -12.64 -5.93
CA ARG A 86 -14.50 -13.71 -6.17
C ARG A 86 -14.39 -14.76 -5.07
N LYS A 87 -15.52 -15.33 -4.68
CA LYS A 87 -15.53 -16.41 -3.69
C LYS A 87 -14.63 -17.56 -4.15
N GLY A 88 -13.69 -17.95 -3.28
CA GLY A 88 -12.71 -19.01 -3.54
C GLY A 88 -11.39 -18.53 -4.11
N ASP A 89 -11.23 -17.22 -4.40
CA ASP A 89 -9.93 -16.66 -4.75
C ASP A 89 -8.97 -16.72 -3.56
N LYS A 90 -7.71 -17.07 -3.81
CA LYS A 90 -6.63 -16.90 -2.84
C LYS A 90 -6.06 -15.50 -2.96
N VAL A 91 -6.23 -14.72 -1.92
CA VAL A 91 -5.83 -13.31 -1.88
C VAL A 91 -4.63 -13.14 -0.94
N THR A 92 -3.58 -12.51 -1.47
CA THR A 92 -2.48 -12.04 -0.62
C THR A 92 -2.75 -10.61 -0.20
N VAL A 93 -2.92 -10.41 1.10
CA VAL A 93 -3.03 -9.08 1.71
C VAL A 93 -1.69 -8.70 2.35
N ALA A 94 -1.34 -7.43 2.25
CA ALA A 94 -0.19 -6.87 2.91
C ALA A 94 -0.62 -5.91 4.00
N VAL A 95 0.05 -5.97 5.14
CA VAL A 95 -0.06 -4.99 6.21
C VAL A 95 1.26 -4.23 6.28
N PHE A 96 1.20 -2.93 6.00
CA PHE A 96 2.30 -2.01 6.18
C PHE A 96 2.14 -1.32 7.54
N THR A 97 3.14 -1.45 8.40
CA THR A 97 3.00 -0.96 9.77
C THR A 97 4.34 -0.77 10.45
N ASN A 98 4.37 0.13 11.41
CA ASN A 98 5.42 0.27 12.41
C ASN A 98 4.90 -0.06 13.83
N CYS A 99 3.78 -0.78 13.92
CA CYS A 99 3.33 -1.40 15.16
C CYS A 99 4.26 -2.57 15.56
N GLU A 100 4.33 -2.87 16.84
CA GLU A 100 5.17 -3.94 17.40
C GLU A 100 4.56 -5.33 17.12
N GLU A 101 3.24 -5.40 17.19
CA GLU A 101 2.46 -6.60 16.97
C GLU A 101 1.16 -6.26 16.25
N ILE A 102 0.72 -7.16 15.38
CA ILE A 102 -0.56 -7.06 14.70
C ILE A 102 -1.36 -8.34 14.83
N THR A 103 -2.68 -8.21 14.87
CA THR A 103 -3.63 -9.32 14.76
C THR A 103 -4.55 -9.08 13.57
N LEU A 104 -4.61 -10.05 12.66
CA LEU A 104 -5.52 -10.04 11.52
C LEU A 104 -6.80 -10.79 11.87
N LEU A 105 -7.95 -10.19 11.54
CA LEU A 105 -9.28 -10.76 11.76
C LEU A 105 -10.06 -10.73 10.44
N LEU A 106 -10.88 -11.75 10.23
CA LEU A 106 -11.86 -11.81 9.14
C LEU A 106 -13.23 -12.08 9.75
N ASN A 107 -14.17 -11.17 9.51
CA ASN A 107 -15.53 -11.22 10.06
C ASN A 107 -15.54 -11.38 11.60
N GLY A 108 -14.62 -10.68 12.30
CA GLY A 108 -14.45 -10.73 13.75
C GLY A 108 -13.71 -11.98 14.25
N LYS A 109 -13.43 -12.95 13.37
CA LYS A 109 -12.68 -14.15 13.76
C LYS A 109 -11.18 -13.91 13.58
N LYS A 110 -10.43 -14.14 14.63
CA LYS A 110 -8.95 -14.05 14.60
C LYS A 110 -8.37 -15.09 13.62
N ILE A 111 -7.54 -14.62 12.71
CA ILE A 111 -6.80 -15.45 11.76
C ILE A 111 -5.39 -15.72 12.30
N GLU A 112 -4.62 -14.66 12.56
CA GLU A 112 -3.23 -14.78 12.99
C GLU A 112 -2.80 -13.55 13.79
N THR A 113 -1.89 -13.74 14.75
CA THR A 113 -1.15 -12.65 15.39
C THR A 113 0.32 -12.77 15.03
N ARG A 114 0.94 -11.64 14.70
CA ARG A 114 2.34 -11.59 14.26
C ARG A 114 3.05 -10.40 14.87
N LYS A 115 4.24 -10.64 15.41
CA LYS A 115 5.19 -9.58 15.77
C LYS A 115 5.84 -9.04 14.51
N ILE A 116 6.06 -7.75 14.48
CA ILE A 116 6.66 -7.05 13.32
C ILE A 116 8.09 -6.68 13.68
N GLU A 117 9.01 -7.18 12.90
CA GLU A 117 10.42 -6.79 13.00
C GLU A 117 10.65 -5.47 12.27
N LYS A 118 11.68 -4.74 12.70
CA LYS A 118 12.08 -3.49 12.05
C LYS A 118 12.32 -3.71 10.54
N TYR A 119 11.78 -2.81 9.73
CA TYR A 119 11.82 -2.85 8.27
C TYR A 119 11.09 -4.03 7.62
N ASP A 120 10.24 -4.73 8.35
CA ASP A 120 9.41 -5.79 7.78
C ASP A 120 8.01 -5.28 7.35
N GLN A 121 7.31 -6.13 6.66
CA GLN A 121 5.90 -6.02 6.30
C GLN A 121 5.25 -7.38 6.50
N ALA A 122 4.01 -7.41 6.92
CA ALA A 122 3.31 -8.68 7.05
C ALA A 122 2.53 -9.01 5.77
N LEU A 123 2.72 -10.22 5.26
CA LEU A 123 1.97 -10.78 4.14
C LEU A 123 1.16 -11.97 4.62
N PHE A 124 -0.13 -11.98 4.31
CA PHE A 124 -1.04 -13.08 4.62
C PHE A 124 -1.71 -13.56 3.35
N THR A 125 -1.83 -14.86 3.17
CA THR A 125 -2.60 -15.44 2.07
C THR A 125 -3.85 -16.08 2.64
N LEU A 126 -5.02 -15.59 2.22
CA LEU A 126 -6.32 -15.98 2.72
C LEU A 126 -7.20 -16.45 1.55
N ASP A 127 -8.11 -17.37 1.83
CA ASP A 127 -9.23 -17.62 0.94
C ASP A 127 -10.24 -16.46 1.12
N PHE A 128 -10.67 -15.88 0.01
CA PHE A 128 -11.60 -14.75 0.07
C PHE A 128 -12.97 -15.19 0.59
N GLU A 129 -13.42 -14.52 1.63
CA GLU A 129 -14.79 -14.55 2.14
C GLU A 129 -15.31 -13.12 2.23
N PRO A 130 -16.53 -12.83 1.73
CA PRO A 130 -17.13 -11.51 1.85
C PRO A 130 -17.28 -11.06 3.31
N GLY A 131 -17.15 -9.77 3.56
CA GLY A 131 -17.30 -9.17 4.88
C GLY A 131 -16.20 -8.20 5.20
N VAL A 132 -15.79 -8.17 6.47
CA VAL A 132 -14.81 -7.22 7.00
C VAL A 132 -13.49 -7.92 7.27
N LEU A 133 -12.44 -7.48 6.60
CA LEU A 133 -11.07 -7.81 6.93
C LEU A 133 -10.50 -6.66 7.78
N GLU A 134 -10.07 -6.97 8.99
CA GLU A 134 -9.59 -6.00 9.96
C GLU A 134 -8.18 -6.36 10.44
N VAL A 135 -7.36 -5.36 10.66
CA VAL A 135 -6.09 -5.53 11.38
C VAL A 135 -6.08 -4.65 12.62
N VAL A 136 -5.69 -5.24 13.72
CA VAL A 136 -5.48 -4.56 15.00
C VAL A 136 -3.98 -4.55 15.28
N GLY A 137 -3.39 -3.37 15.48
CA GLY A 137 -1.98 -3.21 15.78
C GLY A 137 -1.76 -2.57 17.15
N THR A 138 -0.67 -2.90 17.81
CA THR A 138 -0.25 -2.28 19.07
C THR A 138 1.07 -1.54 18.90
N LYS A 139 1.13 -0.32 19.45
CA LYS A 139 2.36 0.49 19.49
C LYS A 139 2.38 1.31 20.78
N ASN A 140 3.46 1.18 21.54
CA ASN A 140 3.62 1.89 22.82
C ASN A 140 2.43 1.71 23.78
N GLY A 141 1.87 0.49 23.84
CA GLY A 141 0.72 0.15 24.68
C GLY A 141 -0.65 0.63 24.18
N ASN A 142 -0.69 1.37 23.07
CA ASN A 142 -1.94 1.81 22.45
C ASN A 142 -2.34 0.86 21.30
N THR A 143 -3.65 0.78 21.06
CA THR A 143 -4.24 -0.06 20.02
C THR A 143 -4.76 0.80 18.88
N TYR A 144 -4.51 0.35 17.65
CA TYR A 144 -4.92 0.99 16.39
C TYR A 144 -5.58 -0.04 15.49
N THR A 145 -6.48 0.40 14.61
CA THR A 145 -7.18 -0.49 13.68
C THR A 145 -7.21 0.10 12.27
N ASP A 146 -7.14 -0.78 11.28
CA ASP A 146 -7.48 -0.48 9.89
C ASP A 146 -8.36 -1.61 9.34
N LYS A 147 -9.29 -1.31 8.44
CA LYS A 147 -10.24 -2.28 7.93
C LYS A 147 -10.53 -2.07 6.45
N LEU A 148 -10.82 -3.18 5.79
CA LEU A 148 -11.34 -3.25 4.43
C LEU A 148 -12.67 -3.99 4.48
N GLU A 149 -13.64 -3.54 3.71
CA GLU A 149 -14.97 -4.14 3.66
C GLU A 149 -15.36 -4.52 2.24
N THR A 150 -15.98 -5.67 2.09
CA THR A 150 -16.55 -6.08 0.81
C THR A 150 -17.73 -5.19 0.46
N SER A 151 -17.67 -4.53 -0.68
CA SER A 151 -18.74 -3.68 -1.20
C SER A 151 -19.97 -4.51 -1.53
N GLY A 152 -21.15 -3.96 -1.27
CA GLY A 152 -22.42 -4.49 -1.73
C GLY A 152 -22.64 -4.25 -3.23
N LYS A 153 -23.86 -4.50 -3.70
CA LYS A 153 -24.24 -4.11 -5.06
C LYS A 153 -24.20 -2.59 -5.20
N THR A 154 -23.65 -2.12 -6.30
CA THR A 154 -23.67 -0.70 -6.64
C THR A 154 -25.11 -0.20 -6.67
N SER A 155 -25.43 0.81 -5.87
CA SER A 155 -26.75 1.43 -5.78
C SER A 155 -26.79 2.79 -6.48
N SER A 156 -25.68 3.52 -6.44
CA SER A 156 -25.53 4.83 -7.09
C SER A 156 -24.04 5.07 -7.38
N VAL A 157 -23.78 5.97 -8.31
CA VAL A 157 -22.46 6.54 -8.55
C VAL A 157 -22.59 8.04 -8.38
N THR A 158 -21.74 8.59 -7.52
CA THR A 158 -21.62 10.05 -7.36
C THR A 158 -20.21 10.42 -7.81
N VAL A 159 -20.11 11.45 -8.62
CA VAL A 159 -18.84 12.02 -9.05
C VAL A 159 -18.69 13.36 -8.36
N THR A 160 -17.66 13.52 -7.56
CA THR A 160 -17.35 14.76 -6.85
C THR A 160 -16.03 15.30 -7.34
N GLU A 161 -16.02 16.55 -7.78
CA GLU A 161 -14.79 17.23 -8.15
C GLU A 161 -14.00 17.55 -6.89
N ILE A 162 -12.79 17.01 -6.78
CA ILE A 162 -11.88 17.25 -5.64
C ILE A 162 -11.11 18.53 -5.87
N GLU A 163 -10.58 18.71 -7.09
CA GLU A 163 -9.85 19.91 -7.48
C GLU A 163 -10.43 20.49 -8.75
N PRO A 164 -10.84 21.78 -8.75
CA PRO A 164 -11.41 22.40 -9.93
C PRO A 164 -10.38 22.58 -11.03
N ILE A 165 -10.78 22.37 -12.27
CA ILE A 165 -9.97 22.72 -13.44
C ILE A 165 -9.85 24.24 -13.50
N THR A 166 -8.64 24.75 -13.38
CA THR A 166 -8.36 26.18 -13.35
C THR A 166 -7.96 26.73 -14.72
N LYS A 167 -7.45 25.88 -15.60
CA LYS A 167 -7.05 26.24 -16.97
C LYS A 167 -7.10 25.03 -17.89
N SER A 168 -7.07 25.30 -19.21
CA SER A 168 -6.97 24.25 -20.22
C SER A 168 -5.65 23.47 -20.06
N GLY A 169 -5.76 22.13 -20.01
CA GLY A 169 -4.64 21.21 -19.80
C GLY A 169 -4.41 20.78 -18.36
N ASP A 170 -5.18 21.30 -17.40
CA ASP A 170 -5.17 20.79 -16.03
C ASP A 170 -5.78 19.38 -15.97
N ILE A 171 -5.37 18.62 -14.96
CA ILE A 171 -5.94 17.31 -14.64
C ILE A 171 -7.07 17.52 -13.67
N ALA A 172 -8.26 17.03 -14.03
CA ALA A 172 -9.38 16.97 -13.10
C ALA A 172 -9.30 15.70 -12.25
N ILE A 173 -9.47 15.83 -10.94
CA ILE A 173 -9.48 14.71 -10.00
C ILE A 173 -10.90 14.57 -9.45
N TYR A 174 -11.46 13.37 -9.58
CA TYR A 174 -12.81 13.02 -9.14
C TYR A 174 -12.76 11.78 -8.23
N GLU A 175 -13.62 11.77 -7.23
CA GLU A 175 -13.88 10.64 -6.34
C GLU A 175 -15.30 10.05 -6.53
#